data_cbecd7244441f7e808151a698ccd7e53
#
_entry.id   cbecd7244441f7e808151a698ccd7e53
#
_cell.length_a   1.000
_cell.length_b   1.000
_cell.length_c   1.000
_cell.angle_alpha   90.00
_cell.angle_beta   90.00
_cell.angle_gamma   90.00
#
_symmetry.space_group_name_H-M   'P 1'
#
loop_
_entity.id
_entity.type
_entity.pdbx_description
1 polymer ?
#
loop_
_entity_poly.entity_id
_entity_poly.type
_entity_poly.pdbx_seq_one_letter_code
_entity_poly.pdbx_strand_id
1 'polypeptide(L)'
;MIDERVARLYARLSIHRMHVDQAHAIVRQTLQVCRQPFVACSFGKDSAALLHLVMQHRPDIEARFIRWPETNLLGDYERVIDEWKQRGARITILDLTRATLDEKTPGRWEALRNISPADGQFVGLRADESRARTITLAAHGHLYRTAAGYWRSCPLARWTTLDVAAYVVTHNIPTLSAYTRHGFEARTSSRVPRAAHSIREQALQRLREDDPAAYQQLADMFPEINQPQWRI
;
A
#
# COMPACT_ATOMS: atom_id res chain seq x y z
N MET A 1 0.14 -19.32 -8.45
CA MET A 1 1.04 -18.15 -8.34
C MET A 1 0.85 -17.25 -9.56
N ILE A 2 0.55 -15.97 -9.34
CA ILE A 2 0.42 -14.99 -10.43
C ILE A 2 1.83 -14.52 -10.77
N ASP A 3 2.36 -15.02 -11.87
CA ASP A 3 3.64 -14.60 -12.43
C ASP A 3 3.47 -13.51 -13.51
N GLU A 4 4.58 -13.01 -14.03
CA GLU A 4 4.60 -11.93 -15.03
C GLU A 4 3.90 -12.35 -16.35
N ARG A 5 4.00 -13.60 -16.77
CA ARG A 5 3.38 -14.11 -18.01
C ARG A 5 1.85 -14.10 -17.88
N VAL A 6 1.33 -14.60 -16.78
CA VAL A 6 -0.11 -14.58 -16.47
C VAL A 6 -0.62 -13.15 -16.41
N ALA A 7 0.11 -12.26 -15.73
CA ALA A 7 -0.22 -10.85 -15.64
C ALA A 7 -0.30 -10.16 -17.02
N ARG A 8 0.69 -10.37 -17.91
CA ARG A 8 0.72 -9.82 -19.27
C ARG A 8 -0.42 -10.36 -20.15
N LEU A 9 -0.80 -11.62 -20.01
CA LEU A 9 -1.93 -12.19 -20.73
C LEU A 9 -3.25 -11.59 -20.26
N TYR A 10 -3.44 -11.46 -18.96
CA TYR A 10 -4.65 -10.86 -18.39
C TYR A 10 -4.82 -9.38 -18.75
N ALA A 11 -3.74 -8.64 -18.87
CA ALA A 11 -3.75 -7.23 -19.27
C ALA A 11 -4.41 -7.00 -20.64
N ARG A 12 -4.47 -8.03 -21.51
CA ARG A 12 -5.10 -7.96 -22.83
C ARG A 12 -6.62 -8.14 -22.81
N LEU A 13 -7.18 -8.59 -21.68
CA LEU A 13 -8.61 -8.85 -21.55
C LEU A 13 -9.41 -7.55 -21.42
N SER A 14 -10.61 -7.55 -21.99
CA SER A 14 -11.53 -6.41 -21.91
C SER A 14 -11.94 -6.08 -20.48
N ILE A 15 -12.08 -7.09 -19.63
CA ILE A 15 -12.40 -6.91 -18.20
C ILE A 15 -11.35 -6.09 -17.47
N HIS A 16 -10.05 -6.37 -17.70
CA HIS A 16 -8.97 -5.58 -17.11
C HIS A 16 -9.01 -4.13 -17.59
N ARG A 17 -9.14 -3.91 -18.89
CA ARG A 17 -9.27 -2.54 -19.45
C ARG A 17 -10.43 -1.78 -18.85
N MET A 18 -11.59 -2.43 -18.73
CA MET A 18 -12.76 -1.83 -18.07
C MET A 18 -12.46 -1.42 -16.62
N HIS A 19 -11.78 -2.26 -15.84
CA HIS A 19 -11.39 -1.94 -14.47
C HIS A 19 -10.41 -0.74 -14.42
N VAL A 20 -9.46 -0.68 -15.33
CA VAL A 20 -8.53 0.46 -15.46
C VAL A 20 -9.26 1.75 -15.80
N ASP A 21 -10.17 1.72 -16.79
CA ASP A 21 -10.96 2.88 -17.21
C ASP A 21 -11.85 3.40 -16.08
N GLN A 22 -12.48 2.50 -15.32
CA GLN A 22 -13.27 2.85 -14.14
C GLN A 22 -12.39 3.50 -13.05
N ALA A 23 -11.18 2.97 -12.81
CA ALA A 23 -10.26 3.54 -11.83
C ALA A 23 -9.84 4.97 -12.26
N HIS A 24 -9.52 5.19 -13.53
CA HIS A 24 -9.25 6.53 -14.08
C HIS A 24 -10.45 7.49 -13.91
N ALA A 25 -11.66 7.01 -14.12
CA ALA A 25 -12.87 7.82 -13.93
C ALA A 25 -13.03 8.26 -12.47
N ILE A 26 -12.78 7.35 -11.51
CA ILE A 26 -12.82 7.64 -10.07
C ILE A 26 -11.73 8.66 -9.67
N VAL A 27 -10.52 8.53 -10.22
CA VAL A 27 -9.45 9.51 -9.99
C VAL A 27 -9.88 10.90 -10.46
N ARG A 28 -10.40 11.02 -11.70
CA ARG A 28 -10.88 12.32 -12.22
C ARG A 28 -11.99 12.90 -11.35
N GLN A 29 -12.99 12.10 -10.96
CA GLN A 29 -14.06 12.53 -10.07
C GLN A 29 -13.52 13.03 -8.72
N THR A 30 -12.54 12.34 -8.13
CA THR A 30 -11.92 12.76 -6.89
C THR A 30 -11.20 14.09 -7.02
N LEU A 31 -10.45 14.29 -8.11
CA LEU A 31 -9.72 15.53 -8.38
C LEU A 31 -10.65 16.74 -8.65
N GLN A 32 -11.91 16.50 -9.03
CA GLN A 32 -12.93 17.55 -9.16
C GLN A 32 -13.45 18.04 -7.80
N VAL A 33 -13.53 17.15 -6.80
CA VAL A 33 -14.09 17.48 -5.48
C VAL A 33 -13.04 17.78 -4.43
N CYS A 34 -11.77 17.40 -4.65
CA CYS A 34 -10.66 17.63 -3.74
C CYS A 34 -9.66 18.63 -4.32
N ARG A 35 -9.34 19.67 -3.54
CA ARG A 35 -8.34 20.67 -3.92
C ARG A 35 -6.92 20.24 -3.57
N GLN A 36 -6.76 19.59 -2.42
CA GLN A 36 -5.47 19.17 -1.85
C GLN A 36 -5.49 17.69 -1.44
N PRO A 37 -5.79 16.76 -2.37
CA PRO A 37 -5.70 15.34 -2.06
C PRO A 37 -4.26 14.86 -2.03
N PHE A 38 -4.01 13.74 -1.33
CA PHE A 38 -2.75 13.02 -1.33
C PHE A 38 -2.97 11.53 -1.58
N VAL A 39 -1.91 10.80 -1.95
CA VAL A 39 -1.92 9.34 -2.04
C VAL A 39 -1.32 8.75 -0.77
N ALA A 40 -2.11 7.95 -0.03
CA ALA A 40 -1.59 7.15 1.07
C ALA A 40 -0.82 5.94 0.49
N CYS A 41 0.50 6.06 0.39
CA CYS A 41 1.34 5.08 -0.26
C CYS A 41 2.19 4.31 0.75
N SER A 42 2.05 2.99 0.77
CA SER A 42 2.91 2.08 1.56
C SER A 42 3.93 1.33 0.69
N PHE A 43 4.05 1.69 -0.58
CA PHE A 43 4.89 1.04 -1.61
C PHE A 43 4.65 -0.47 -1.79
N GLY A 44 3.60 -1.04 -1.18
CA GLY A 44 3.06 -2.32 -1.59
C GLY A 44 2.43 -2.23 -2.97
N LYS A 45 2.27 -3.35 -3.68
CA LYS A 45 1.78 -3.42 -5.06
C LYS A 45 0.53 -2.58 -5.34
N ASP A 46 -0.43 -2.60 -4.41
CA ASP A 46 -1.72 -1.90 -4.56
C ASP A 46 -1.54 -0.38 -4.49
N SER A 47 -0.78 0.11 -3.51
CA SER A 47 -0.52 1.53 -3.35
C SER A 47 0.45 2.08 -4.41
N ALA A 48 1.37 1.27 -4.92
CA ALA A 48 2.24 1.61 -6.03
C ALA A 48 1.45 1.74 -7.34
N ALA A 49 0.56 0.79 -7.65
CA ALA A 49 -0.35 0.88 -8.78
C ALA A 49 -1.25 2.13 -8.69
N LEU A 50 -1.80 2.40 -7.50
CA LEU A 50 -2.61 3.59 -7.25
C LEU A 50 -1.82 4.89 -7.47
N LEU A 51 -0.59 4.99 -6.95
CA LEU A 51 0.25 6.17 -7.13
C LEU A 51 0.49 6.45 -8.61
N HIS A 52 0.87 5.43 -9.37
CA HIS A 52 1.06 5.55 -10.83
C HIS A 52 -0.21 6.03 -11.52
N LEU A 53 -1.36 5.43 -11.20
CA LEU A 53 -2.66 5.78 -11.78
C LEU A 53 -3.02 7.26 -11.52
N VAL A 54 -2.81 7.74 -10.29
CA VAL A 54 -3.12 9.13 -9.92
C VAL A 54 -2.15 10.11 -10.56
N MET A 55 -0.86 9.80 -10.63
CA MET A 55 0.15 10.64 -11.27
C MET A 55 -0.12 10.90 -12.76
N GLN A 56 -0.81 10.00 -13.46
CA GLN A 56 -1.23 10.24 -14.85
C GLN A 56 -2.24 11.39 -14.99
N HIS A 57 -2.95 11.75 -13.93
CA HIS A 57 -3.91 12.86 -13.92
C HIS A 57 -3.40 14.09 -13.16
N ARG A 58 -2.53 13.87 -12.18
CA ARG A 58 -1.93 14.92 -11.35
C ARG A 58 -0.48 14.54 -11.06
N PRO A 59 0.48 14.88 -11.94
CA PRO A 59 1.87 14.48 -11.82
C PRO A 59 2.55 14.96 -10.54
N ASP A 60 2.10 16.09 -9.98
CA ASP A 60 2.61 16.71 -8.76
C ASP A 60 1.92 16.23 -7.47
N ILE A 61 1.08 15.20 -7.56
CA ILE A 61 0.39 14.64 -6.38
C ILE A 61 1.38 14.25 -5.28
N GLU A 62 1.09 14.60 -4.05
CA GLU A 62 1.88 14.17 -2.90
C GLU A 62 1.57 12.73 -2.52
N ALA A 63 2.60 11.87 -2.48
CA ALA A 63 2.54 10.54 -1.88
C ALA A 63 3.04 10.62 -0.44
N ARG A 64 2.24 10.17 0.53
CA ARG A 64 2.61 10.17 1.94
C ARG A 64 2.87 8.76 2.43
N PHE A 65 4.03 8.55 3.02
CA PHE A 65 4.47 7.27 3.54
C PHE A 65 4.81 7.37 5.04
N ILE A 66 4.36 6.40 5.82
CA ILE A 66 4.81 6.24 7.21
C ILE A 66 5.91 5.19 7.21
N ARG A 67 7.12 5.59 7.60
CA ARG A 67 8.26 4.71 7.80
C ARG A 67 8.37 4.37 9.30
N TRP A 68 8.19 3.09 9.60
CA TRP A 68 8.36 2.53 10.93
C TRP A 68 9.83 2.20 11.17
N PRO A 69 10.30 2.09 12.42
CA PRO A 69 11.70 1.75 12.71
C PRO A 69 12.17 0.48 12.00
N GLU A 70 11.26 -0.50 11.87
CA GLU A 70 11.54 -1.78 11.24
C GLU A 70 11.31 -1.83 9.71
N THR A 71 10.82 -0.78 9.11
CA THR A 71 10.40 -0.80 7.69
C THR A 71 11.51 -1.33 6.77
N ASN A 72 12.73 -0.86 6.94
CA ASN A 72 13.84 -1.22 6.06
C ASN A 72 14.36 -2.65 6.28
N LEU A 73 13.99 -3.28 7.41
CA LEU A 73 14.24 -4.71 7.64
C LEU A 73 13.21 -5.60 6.94
N LEU A 74 12.03 -5.07 6.63
CA LEU A 74 10.92 -5.83 6.07
C LEU A 74 10.86 -5.84 4.53
N GLY A 75 11.79 -5.16 3.88
CA GLY A 75 11.88 -5.11 2.43
C GLY A 75 12.73 -3.96 1.92
N ASP A 76 12.95 -3.95 0.63
CA ASP A 76 13.80 -3.00 -0.10
C ASP A 76 13.08 -1.66 -0.37
N TYR A 77 12.51 -1.08 0.68
CA TYR A 77 11.70 0.16 0.59
C TYR A 77 12.50 1.35 0.07
N GLU A 78 13.77 1.52 0.50
CA GLU A 78 14.61 2.64 0.04
C GLU A 78 14.82 2.59 -1.48
N ARG A 79 15.15 1.42 -2.03
CA ARG A 79 15.26 1.24 -3.49
C ARG A 79 13.97 1.66 -4.21
N VAL A 80 12.84 1.18 -3.74
CA VAL A 80 11.53 1.48 -4.36
C VAL A 80 11.22 2.96 -4.27
N ILE A 81 11.48 3.60 -3.12
CA ILE A 81 11.28 5.04 -2.92
C ILE A 81 12.14 5.85 -3.89
N ASP A 82 13.42 5.48 -4.04
CA ASP A 82 14.34 6.19 -4.93
C ASP A 82 13.96 6.02 -6.41
N GLU A 83 13.53 4.83 -6.83
CA GLU A 83 12.99 4.62 -8.17
C GLU A 83 11.74 5.48 -8.45
N TRP A 84 10.86 5.64 -7.47
CA TRP A 84 9.70 6.51 -7.58
C TRP A 84 10.07 7.99 -7.65
N LYS A 85 11.06 8.44 -6.86
CA LYS A 85 11.59 9.81 -6.94
C LYS A 85 12.21 10.10 -8.32
N GLN A 86 12.96 9.14 -8.87
CA GLN A 86 13.52 9.24 -10.23
C GLN A 86 12.43 9.37 -11.31
N ARG A 87 11.24 8.84 -11.07
CA ARG A 87 10.04 9.00 -11.92
C ARG A 87 9.27 10.30 -11.65
N GLY A 88 9.78 11.16 -10.81
CA GLY A 88 9.18 12.46 -10.49
C GLY A 88 8.12 12.42 -9.39
N ALA A 89 7.96 11.32 -8.66
CA ALA A 89 7.02 11.27 -7.55
C ALA A 89 7.44 12.18 -6.38
N ARG A 90 6.51 13.00 -5.89
CA ARG A 90 6.68 13.81 -4.68
C ARG A 90 6.33 12.96 -3.47
N ILE A 91 7.35 12.54 -2.72
CA ILE A 91 7.18 11.62 -1.59
C ILE A 91 7.52 12.36 -0.29
N THR A 92 6.54 12.41 0.61
CA THR A 92 6.73 12.88 1.99
C THR A 92 6.75 11.67 2.92
N ILE A 93 7.84 11.51 3.65
CA ILE A 93 8.03 10.41 4.59
C ILE A 93 7.83 10.93 6.00
N LEU A 94 6.93 10.28 6.75
CA LEU A 94 6.78 10.47 8.18
C LEU A 94 7.55 9.36 8.89
N ASP A 95 8.70 9.69 9.44
CA ASP A 95 9.49 8.78 10.25
C ASP A 95 8.90 8.67 11.65
N LEU A 96 8.55 7.46 12.06
CA LEU A 96 8.14 7.16 13.43
C LEU A 96 9.31 6.58 14.20
N THR A 97 9.54 7.08 15.40
CA THR A 97 10.52 6.55 16.34
C THR A 97 9.86 5.58 17.33
N ARG A 98 10.66 4.77 18.05
CA ARG A 98 10.14 3.93 19.15
C ARG A 98 9.43 4.76 20.22
N ALA A 99 9.95 5.91 20.56
CA ALA A 99 9.34 6.83 21.53
C ALA A 99 7.93 7.28 21.12
N THR A 100 7.69 7.49 19.82
CA THR A 100 6.35 7.85 19.31
C THR A 100 5.38 6.68 19.27
N LEU A 101 5.84 5.43 19.45
CA LEU A 101 4.99 4.23 19.48
C LEU A 101 4.41 3.96 20.88
N ASP A 102 5.06 4.43 21.95
CA ASP A 102 4.65 4.22 23.35
C ASP A 102 3.66 5.30 23.82
N GLU A 103 3.64 6.47 23.22
CA GLU A 103 2.59 7.47 23.40
C GLU A 103 1.35 7.09 22.56
N LYS A 104 0.18 7.65 22.90
CA LYS A 104 -1.06 7.46 22.14
C LYS A 104 -0.85 7.88 20.68
N THR A 105 -0.23 7.01 19.90
CA THR A 105 0.07 7.26 18.50
C THR A 105 -1.24 7.48 17.76
N PRO A 106 -1.44 8.62 17.09
CA PRO A 106 -2.62 8.84 16.27
C PRO A 106 -2.77 7.69 15.29
N GLY A 107 -3.99 7.32 14.98
CA GLY A 107 -4.24 6.27 14.00
C GLY A 107 -3.52 6.61 12.69
N ARG A 108 -3.02 5.58 11.99
CA ARG A 108 -2.27 5.72 10.71
C ARG A 108 -2.84 6.79 9.75
N TRP A 109 -4.14 6.85 9.63
CA TRP A 109 -4.83 7.79 8.74
C TRP A 109 -4.78 9.22 9.24
N GLU A 110 -4.82 9.41 10.54
CA GLU A 110 -4.68 10.69 11.19
C GLU A 110 -3.25 11.21 11.09
N ALA A 111 -2.26 10.36 11.35
CA ALA A 111 -0.85 10.69 11.18
C ALA A 111 -0.54 11.17 9.75
N LEU A 112 -1.04 10.46 8.73
CA LEU A 112 -0.86 10.87 7.33
C LEU A 112 -1.56 12.19 6.99
N ARG A 113 -2.71 12.50 7.60
CA ARG A 113 -3.40 13.76 7.37
C ARG A 113 -2.69 14.95 8.01
N ASN A 114 -2.09 14.73 9.17
CA ASN A 114 -1.43 15.79 9.96
C ASN A 114 -0.06 16.20 9.40
N ILE A 115 0.46 15.54 8.36
CA ILE A 115 1.70 15.92 7.68
C ILE A 115 1.60 17.35 7.09
N SER A 116 0.53 17.62 6.36
CA SER A 116 0.21 18.92 5.79
C SER A 116 -1.30 19.01 5.52
N PRO A 117 -1.88 20.22 5.34
CA PRO A 117 -3.30 20.36 5.03
C PRO A 117 -3.72 19.48 3.85
N ALA A 118 -4.84 18.76 4.02
CA ALA A 118 -5.42 17.91 2.98
C ALA A 118 -6.94 17.83 3.16
N ASP A 119 -7.67 17.82 2.04
CA ASP A 119 -9.12 17.68 2.01
C ASP A 119 -9.59 16.31 1.50
N GLY A 120 -8.64 15.49 0.97
CA GLY A 120 -8.92 14.17 0.48
C GLY A 120 -7.70 13.24 0.46
N GLN A 121 -7.97 11.93 0.40
CA GLN A 121 -6.92 10.94 0.27
C GLN A 121 -7.32 9.83 -0.69
N PHE A 122 -6.39 9.42 -1.53
CA PHE A 122 -6.46 8.20 -2.30
C PHE A 122 -5.91 7.03 -1.50
N VAL A 123 -6.62 5.90 -1.51
CA VAL A 123 -6.24 4.69 -0.75
C VAL A 123 -6.37 3.46 -1.65
N GLY A 124 -5.34 2.62 -1.68
CA GLY A 124 -5.30 1.38 -2.45
C GLY A 124 -6.12 0.25 -1.80
N LEU A 125 -7.38 0.51 -1.40
CA LEU A 125 -8.27 -0.50 -0.86
C LEU A 125 -8.98 -1.24 -1.99
N ARG A 126 -9.03 -2.57 -1.89
CA ARG A 126 -9.76 -3.45 -2.82
C ARG A 126 -10.75 -4.33 -2.05
N ALA A 127 -11.94 -4.56 -2.63
CA ALA A 127 -12.93 -5.47 -2.06
C ALA A 127 -12.39 -6.91 -1.94
N ASP A 128 -11.61 -7.33 -2.94
CA ASP A 128 -10.98 -8.65 -3.05
C ASP A 128 -10.05 -9.04 -1.87
N GLU A 129 -9.59 -8.06 -1.08
CA GLU A 129 -8.60 -8.33 -0.02
C GLU A 129 -9.21 -8.92 1.26
N SER A 130 -10.47 -8.60 1.58
CA SER A 130 -11.17 -9.16 2.74
C SER A 130 -12.66 -8.82 2.74
N ARG A 131 -13.44 -9.68 3.42
CA ARG A 131 -14.89 -9.45 3.62
C ARG A 131 -15.19 -8.09 4.27
N ALA A 132 -14.39 -7.66 5.23
CA ALA A 132 -14.57 -6.35 5.88
C ALA A 132 -14.43 -5.20 4.88
N ARG A 133 -13.46 -5.29 3.93
CA ARG A 133 -13.30 -4.28 2.87
C ARG A 133 -14.43 -4.31 1.86
N THR A 134 -14.91 -5.50 1.49
CA THR A 134 -16.11 -5.66 0.64
C THR A 134 -17.31 -4.95 1.27
N ILE A 135 -17.58 -5.17 2.55
CA ILE A 135 -18.69 -4.53 3.28
C ILE A 135 -18.51 -3.00 3.31
N THR A 136 -17.31 -2.53 3.64
CA THR A 136 -17.03 -1.09 3.69
C THR A 136 -17.24 -0.41 2.33
N LEU A 137 -16.72 -1.01 1.27
CA LEU A 137 -16.86 -0.47 -0.09
C LEU A 137 -18.30 -0.57 -0.61
N ALA A 138 -19.05 -1.61 -0.23
CA ALA A 138 -20.47 -1.73 -0.54
C ALA A 138 -21.30 -0.66 0.17
N ALA A 139 -20.99 -0.34 1.43
CA ALA A 139 -21.72 0.64 2.22
C ALA A 139 -21.43 2.10 1.81
N HIS A 140 -20.17 2.42 1.47
CA HIS A 140 -19.74 3.80 1.24
C HIS A 140 -19.43 4.13 -0.24
N GLY A 141 -19.29 3.10 -1.09
CA GLY A 141 -18.84 3.28 -2.46
C GLY A 141 -17.32 3.54 -2.54
N HIS A 142 -16.88 3.99 -3.71
CA HIS A 142 -15.46 4.22 -4.02
C HIS A 142 -14.98 5.66 -3.74
N LEU A 143 -15.90 6.60 -3.53
CA LEU A 143 -15.61 8.00 -3.18
C LEU A 143 -16.63 8.46 -2.15
N TYR A 144 -16.18 8.80 -0.94
CA TYR A 144 -17.06 9.19 0.16
C TYR A 144 -16.38 10.11 1.16
N ARG A 145 -17.20 10.83 1.94
CA ARG A 145 -16.71 11.61 3.09
C ARG A 145 -16.61 10.73 4.33
N THR A 146 -15.47 10.81 5.00
CA THR A 146 -15.25 10.16 6.30
C THR A 146 -15.96 10.93 7.43
N ALA A 147 -16.14 10.30 8.59
CA ALA A 147 -16.67 10.98 9.78
C ALA A 147 -15.81 12.20 10.20
N ALA A 148 -14.52 12.20 9.87
CA ALA A 148 -13.63 13.35 10.09
C ALA A 148 -13.75 14.45 9.01
N GLY A 149 -14.71 14.34 8.10
CA GLY A 149 -15.08 15.40 7.16
C GLY A 149 -14.22 15.53 5.90
N TYR A 150 -13.24 14.64 5.66
CA TYR A 150 -12.42 14.65 4.43
C TYR A 150 -12.82 13.54 3.46
N TRP A 151 -12.48 13.71 2.19
CA TRP A 151 -12.78 12.73 1.15
C TRP A 151 -11.86 11.51 1.20
N ARG A 152 -12.43 10.33 1.01
CA ARG A 152 -11.68 9.09 0.77
C ARG A 152 -12.06 8.52 -0.57
N SER A 153 -11.04 8.27 -1.39
CA SER A 153 -11.15 7.71 -2.72
C SER A 153 -10.45 6.37 -2.80
N CYS A 154 -11.15 5.37 -3.33
CA CYS A 154 -10.67 4.00 -3.50
C CYS A 154 -10.77 3.59 -4.99
N PRO A 155 -9.92 4.12 -5.88
CA PRO A 155 -10.01 3.85 -7.32
C PRO A 155 -9.88 2.36 -7.66
N LEU A 156 -9.14 1.60 -6.86
CA LEU A 156 -8.90 0.17 -7.05
C LEU A 156 -9.98 -0.72 -6.41
N ALA A 157 -11.11 -0.15 -5.97
CA ALA A 157 -12.12 -0.88 -5.17
C ALA A 157 -12.57 -2.22 -5.80
N ARG A 158 -12.68 -2.27 -7.13
CA ARG A 158 -13.11 -3.46 -7.89
C ARG A 158 -11.97 -4.32 -8.44
N TRP A 159 -10.73 -3.90 -8.26
CA TRP A 159 -9.58 -4.62 -8.78
C TRP A 159 -9.35 -5.91 -8.00
N THR A 160 -9.04 -6.99 -8.73
CA THR A 160 -8.51 -8.23 -8.19
C THR A 160 -6.99 -8.15 -8.03
N THR A 161 -6.41 -9.14 -7.37
CA THR A 161 -4.93 -9.26 -7.32
C THR A 161 -4.34 -9.40 -8.72
N LEU A 162 -5.06 -10.03 -9.64
CA LEU A 162 -4.63 -10.19 -11.01
C LEU A 162 -4.68 -8.88 -11.81
N ASP A 163 -5.67 -8.01 -11.55
CA ASP A 163 -5.69 -6.65 -12.12
C ASP A 163 -4.47 -5.83 -11.68
N VAL A 164 -4.14 -5.87 -10.38
CA VAL A 164 -2.96 -5.17 -9.86
C VAL A 164 -1.69 -5.70 -10.50
N ALA A 165 -1.52 -7.03 -10.58
CA ALA A 165 -0.37 -7.65 -11.21
C ALA A 165 -0.23 -7.24 -12.68
N ALA A 166 -1.33 -7.32 -13.43
CA ALA A 166 -1.38 -6.94 -14.84
C ALA A 166 -0.97 -5.47 -15.04
N TYR A 167 -1.51 -4.57 -14.21
CA TYR A 167 -1.21 -3.16 -14.29
C TYR A 167 0.25 -2.85 -13.91
N VAL A 168 0.75 -3.44 -12.82
CA VAL A 168 2.14 -3.29 -12.38
C VAL A 168 3.13 -3.75 -13.45
N VAL A 169 2.90 -4.93 -14.02
CA VAL A 169 3.79 -5.53 -15.02
C VAL A 169 3.76 -4.75 -16.33
N THR A 170 2.59 -4.35 -16.82
CA THR A 170 2.46 -3.62 -18.10
C THR A 170 3.03 -2.22 -18.06
N HIS A 171 2.94 -1.55 -16.92
CA HIS A 171 3.48 -0.19 -16.74
C HIS A 171 4.87 -0.17 -16.10
N ASN A 172 5.47 -1.34 -15.89
CA ASN A 172 6.80 -1.49 -15.29
C ASN A 172 6.92 -0.69 -13.97
N ILE A 173 5.92 -0.83 -13.08
CA ILE A 173 5.81 -0.04 -11.85
C ILE A 173 6.80 -0.52 -10.80
N PRO A 174 7.59 0.36 -10.16
CA PRO A 174 8.47 -0.02 -9.06
C PRO A 174 7.69 -0.60 -7.90
N THR A 175 8.05 -1.82 -7.49
CA THR A 175 7.48 -2.52 -6.34
C THR A 175 8.57 -3.24 -5.55
N LEU A 176 8.24 -3.67 -4.34
CA LEU A 176 9.15 -4.45 -3.51
C LEU A 176 9.55 -5.76 -4.20
N SER A 177 10.82 -6.14 -4.08
CA SER A 177 11.38 -7.37 -4.66
C SER A 177 10.68 -8.64 -4.18
N ALA A 178 10.00 -8.59 -3.05
CA ALA A 178 9.16 -9.67 -2.53
C ALA A 178 8.10 -10.15 -3.56
N TYR A 179 7.56 -9.26 -4.40
CA TYR A 179 6.58 -9.65 -5.43
C TYR A 179 7.21 -10.39 -6.60
N THR A 180 8.45 -10.09 -6.94
CA THR A 180 9.21 -10.84 -7.94
C THR A 180 9.57 -12.23 -7.44
N ARG A 181 9.95 -12.35 -6.16
CA ARG A 181 10.37 -13.63 -5.55
C ARG A 181 9.19 -14.53 -5.18
N HIS A 182 8.11 -13.97 -4.65
CA HIS A 182 7.00 -14.74 -4.06
C HIS A 182 5.66 -14.56 -4.79
N GLY A 183 5.66 -13.85 -5.95
CA GLY A 183 4.46 -13.57 -6.72
C GLY A 183 3.57 -12.47 -6.13
N PHE A 184 2.61 -12.01 -6.94
CA PHE A 184 1.72 -10.90 -6.58
C PHE A 184 0.69 -11.22 -5.49
N GLU A 185 0.52 -12.49 -5.13
CA GLU A 185 -0.33 -12.90 -3.98
C GLU A 185 0.36 -12.65 -2.64
N ALA A 186 1.68 -12.42 -2.63
CA ALA A 186 2.43 -12.10 -1.43
C ALA A 186 1.84 -10.86 -0.73
N ARG A 187 1.75 -10.95 0.59
CA ARG A 187 1.34 -9.83 1.44
C ARG A 187 2.57 -9.25 2.10
N THR A 188 2.85 -8.00 1.82
CA THR A 188 3.94 -7.25 2.44
C THR A 188 3.39 -6.31 3.51
N SER A 189 4.21 -5.97 4.49
CA SER A 189 3.92 -4.99 5.52
C SER A 189 5.14 -4.13 5.74
N SER A 190 4.95 -2.83 5.96
CA SER A 190 6.02 -1.93 6.40
C SER A 190 6.21 -1.93 7.91
N ARG A 191 5.42 -2.72 8.65
CA ARG A 191 5.50 -2.86 10.12
C ARG A 191 5.13 -4.28 10.55
N VAL A 192 5.71 -4.77 11.62
CA VAL A 192 5.46 -6.12 12.14
C VAL A 192 4.45 -6.15 13.29
N PRO A 193 4.60 -5.35 14.36
CA PRO A 193 3.95 -5.68 15.63
C PRO A 193 2.42 -5.67 15.62
N ARG A 194 1.79 -4.91 14.72
CA ARG A 194 0.33 -4.73 14.73
C ARG A 194 -0.35 -5.17 13.43
N ALA A 195 0.31 -6.01 12.65
CA ALA A 195 -0.34 -6.66 11.51
C ALA A 195 -1.28 -7.76 12.00
N ALA A 196 -2.33 -8.08 11.21
CA ALA A 196 -3.15 -9.26 11.49
C ALA A 196 -2.25 -10.51 11.55
N HIS A 197 -2.53 -11.41 12.49
CA HIS A 197 -1.70 -12.58 12.82
C HIS A 197 -1.18 -13.33 11.58
N SER A 198 -2.06 -13.71 10.66
CA SER A 198 -1.69 -14.46 9.46
C SER A 198 -0.76 -13.69 8.50
N ILE A 199 -0.88 -12.36 8.43
CA ILE A 199 -0.01 -11.52 7.58
C ILE A 199 1.37 -11.41 8.24
N ARG A 200 1.41 -11.25 9.55
CA ARG A 200 2.63 -11.14 10.33
C ARG A 200 3.45 -12.43 10.25
N GLU A 201 2.84 -13.58 10.49
CA GLU A 201 3.54 -14.86 10.44
C GLU A 201 4.17 -15.13 9.08
N GLN A 202 3.40 -14.94 8.01
CA GLN A 202 3.92 -15.10 6.65
C GLN A 202 5.06 -14.13 6.33
N ALA A 203 4.98 -12.89 6.81
CA ALA A 203 6.04 -11.91 6.61
C ALA A 203 7.31 -12.27 7.38
N LEU A 204 7.17 -12.71 8.65
CA LEU A 204 8.29 -13.14 9.49
C LEU A 204 8.94 -14.43 8.98
N GLN A 205 8.14 -15.40 8.55
CA GLN A 205 8.65 -16.64 7.96
C GLN A 205 9.49 -16.33 6.71
N ARG A 206 8.96 -15.53 5.79
CA ARG A 206 9.68 -15.12 4.57
C ARG A 206 10.96 -14.36 4.90
N LEU A 207 10.89 -13.41 5.85
CA LEU A 207 12.07 -12.67 6.25
C LEU A 207 13.16 -13.60 6.83
N ARG A 208 12.76 -14.59 7.63
CA ARG A 208 13.68 -15.58 8.18
C ARG A 208 14.33 -16.46 7.11
N GLU A 209 13.59 -16.76 6.03
CA GLU A 209 14.08 -17.56 4.90
C GLU A 209 14.93 -16.71 3.94
N ASP A 210 14.50 -15.50 3.63
CA ASP A 210 15.11 -14.61 2.61
C ASP A 210 16.31 -13.82 3.16
N ASP A 211 16.22 -13.37 4.42
CA ASP A 211 17.23 -12.54 5.08
C ASP A 211 17.29 -12.84 6.60
N PRO A 212 17.98 -13.91 7.00
CA PRO A 212 18.13 -14.28 8.41
C PRO A 212 18.77 -13.19 9.28
N ALA A 213 19.64 -12.35 8.69
CA ALA A 213 20.30 -11.27 9.42
C ALA A 213 19.31 -10.14 9.76
N ALA A 214 18.48 -9.73 8.79
CA ALA A 214 17.40 -8.78 9.03
C ALA A 214 16.35 -9.33 10.01
N TYR A 215 16.06 -10.64 9.95
CA TYR A 215 15.18 -11.28 10.94
C TYR A 215 15.75 -11.19 12.35
N GLN A 216 17.08 -11.44 12.54
CA GLN A 216 17.71 -11.34 13.84
C GLN A 216 17.68 -9.90 14.38
N GLN A 217 17.98 -8.91 13.54
CA GLN A 217 17.88 -7.49 13.92
C GLN A 217 16.44 -7.13 14.34
N LEU A 218 15.44 -7.64 13.62
CA LEU A 218 14.05 -7.44 13.98
C LEU A 218 13.71 -8.10 15.31
N ALA A 219 14.24 -9.31 15.59
CA ALA A 219 14.04 -10.02 16.85
C ALA A 219 14.70 -9.30 18.05
N ASP A 220 15.82 -8.64 17.80
CA ASP A 220 16.49 -7.80 18.81
C ASP A 220 15.69 -6.53 19.12
N MET A 221 15.03 -5.96 18.08
CA MET A 221 14.13 -4.81 18.25
C MET A 221 12.81 -5.17 18.93
N PHE A 222 12.28 -6.37 18.67
CA PHE A 222 10.99 -6.88 19.12
C PHE A 222 11.14 -8.31 19.67
N PRO A 223 11.70 -8.49 20.88
CA PRO A 223 11.94 -9.81 21.46
C PRO A 223 10.69 -10.70 21.54
N GLU A 224 9.53 -10.07 21.60
CA GLU A 224 8.25 -10.76 21.64
C GLU A 224 7.93 -11.58 20.38
N ILE A 225 8.54 -11.31 19.23
CA ILE A 225 8.29 -12.11 18.01
C ILE A 225 8.75 -13.57 18.14
N ASN A 226 9.63 -13.85 19.09
CA ASN A 226 10.10 -15.20 19.40
C ASN A 226 9.27 -15.89 20.50
N GLN A 227 8.29 -15.21 21.10
CA GLN A 227 7.49 -15.77 22.19
C GLN A 227 6.30 -16.58 21.65
N PRO A 228 5.96 -17.73 22.30
CA PRO A 228 4.84 -18.57 21.85
C PRO A 228 3.48 -17.87 21.80
N GLN A 229 3.24 -16.93 22.71
CA GLN A 229 2.00 -16.15 22.78
C GLN A 229 1.83 -15.18 21.61
N TRP A 230 2.87 -14.92 20.86
CA TRP A 230 2.78 -14.17 19.59
C TRP A 230 2.31 -15.04 18.44
N ARG A 231 2.16 -16.34 18.66
CA ARG A 231 1.63 -17.31 17.71
C ARG A 231 0.12 -17.48 17.80
N ILE A 232 -0.57 -16.72 18.69
CA ILE A 232 -2.01 -16.80 18.90
C ILE A 232 -2.74 -15.69 18.12
#